data_ac24234a28e6ad0b3db4047afc7e7054
#
_entry.id   ac24234a28e6ad0b3db4047afc7e7054
#
_cell.length_a   1.000
_cell.length_b   1.000
_cell.length_c   1.000
_cell.angle_alpha   90.00
_cell.angle_beta   90.00
_cell.angle_gamma   90.00
#
_symmetry.space_group_name_H-M   'P 1'
#
loop_
_entity.id
_entity.type
_entity.pdbx_description
1 polymer ?
#
loop_
_entity_poly.entity_id
_entity_poly.type
_entity_poly.pdbx_seq_one_letter_code
_entity_poly.pdbx_strand_id
1 'polypeptide(L)'
;RTVSSAASDVYKRQMTAWCWGFGWGDDAIDAKTRSMMNLAMIGALGKMHEWELHCRGAIKNGVTRDELRAIIHVIGIYCGVPQAMECFRSARKVLEEQGD
;
A
#
# COMPACT_ATOMS: atom_id res chain seq x y z
N ARG A 1 5.07 4.84 -33.75
CA ARG A 1 5.38 5.10 -32.33
C ARG A 1 6.28 6.32 -32.18
N THR A 2 5.94 7.20 -31.28
CA THR A 2 6.70 8.44 -31.07
C THR A 2 7.88 8.21 -30.11
N VAL A 3 8.84 9.16 -30.13
CA VAL A 3 9.97 9.16 -29.17
C VAL A 3 9.44 9.22 -27.74
N SER A 4 8.38 10.00 -27.48
CA SER A 4 7.73 10.10 -26.18
C SER A 4 7.20 8.75 -25.70
N SER A 5 6.59 7.96 -26.59
CA SER A 5 6.09 6.64 -26.26
C SER A 5 7.23 5.68 -25.92
N ALA A 6 8.33 5.74 -26.68
CA ALA A 6 9.51 4.91 -26.41
C ALA A 6 10.12 5.26 -25.07
N ALA A 7 10.24 6.55 -24.74
CA ALA A 7 10.75 7.00 -23.45
C ALA A 7 9.85 6.56 -22.30
N SER A 8 8.53 6.61 -22.49
CA SER A 8 7.56 6.16 -21.50
C SER A 8 7.69 4.66 -21.23
N ASP A 9 7.91 3.85 -22.28
CA ASP A 9 8.08 2.40 -22.12
C ASP A 9 9.36 2.05 -21.37
N VAL A 10 10.45 2.76 -21.64
CA VAL A 10 11.71 2.59 -20.92
C VAL A 10 11.51 2.93 -19.44
N TYR A 11 10.85 4.05 -19.16
CA TYR A 11 10.54 4.48 -17.80
C TYR A 11 9.71 3.43 -17.06
N LYS A 12 8.67 2.90 -17.71
CA LYS A 12 7.83 1.86 -17.10
C LYS A 12 8.60 0.60 -16.78
N ARG A 13 9.51 0.18 -17.67
CA ARG A 13 10.37 -0.98 -17.41
C ARG A 13 11.30 -0.74 -16.24
N GLN A 14 11.89 0.46 -16.16
CA GLN A 14 12.76 0.81 -15.05
C GLN A 14 11.99 0.83 -13.72
N MET A 15 10.78 1.39 -13.71
CA MET A 15 9.94 1.40 -12.53
C MET A 15 9.55 -0.01 -12.11
N THR A 16 9.23 -0.88 -13.07
CA THR A 16 8.91 -2.28 -12.78
C THR A 16 10.12 -2.99 -12.16
N ALA A 17 11.30 -2.82 -12.75
CA ALA A 17 12.52 -3.44 -12.21
C ALA A 17 12.82 -2.93 -10.81
N TRP A 18 12.69 -1.62 -10.59
CA TRP A 18 12.95 -1.01 -9.28
C TRP A 18 11.97 -1.47 -8.22
N CYS A 19 10.66 -1.39 -8.52
CA CYS A 19 9.62 -1.72 -7.55
C CYS A 19 9.51 -3.22 -7.32
N TRP A 20 9.47 -4.00 -8.40
CA TRP A 20 9.20 -5.43 -8.29
C TRP A 20 10.45 -6.26 -8.18
N GLY A 21 11.53 -5.90 -8.91
CA GLY A 21 12.79 -6.62 -8.86
C GLY A 21 13.59 -6.31 -7.60
N PHE A 22 13.83 -5.06 -7.31
CA PHE A 22 14.65 -4.65 -6.17
C PHE A 22 13.85 -4.47 -4.88
N GLY A 23 12.59 -4.06 -4.98
CA GLY A 23 11.71 -3.91 -3.83
C GLY A 23 11.06 -5.23 -3.46
N TRP A 24 10.05 -5.62 -4.21
CA TRP A 24 9.25 -6.81 -3.89
C TRP A 24 9.96 -8.13 -4.17
N GLY A 25 10.98 -8.14 -5.04
CA GLY A 25 11.79 -9.33 -5.30
C GLY A 25 12.85 -9.61 -4.25
N ASP A 26 13.11 -8.66 -3.36
CA ASP A 26 14.06 -8.84 -2.26
C ASP A 26 13.38 -9.62 -1.14
N ASP A 27 13.96 -10.76 -0.75
CA ASP A 27 13.36 -11.63 0.27
C ASP A 27 13.84 -11.34 1.70
N ALA A 28 14.58 -10.25 1.91
CA ALA A 28 14.99 -9.81 3.24
C ALA A 28 13.78 -9.49 4.13
N ILE A 29 12.69 -9.02 3.51
CA ILE A 29 11.43 -8.73 4.20
C ILE A 29 10.34 -9.49 3.45
N ASP A 30 9.53 -10.27 4.16
CA ASP A 30 8.47 -11.04 3.52
C ASP A 30 7.35 -10.13 2.97
N ALA A 31 6.50 -10.69 2.12
CA ALA A 31 5.46 -9.95 1.44
C ALA A 31 4.44 -9.33 2.39
N LYS A 32 4.10 -10.05 3.45
CA LYS A 32 3.14 -9.56 4.46
C LYS A 32 3.70 -8.33 5.18
N THR A 33 4.92 -8.42 5.67
CA THR A 33 5.58 -7.31 6.37
C THR A 33 5.75 -6.11 5.44
N ARG A 34 6.14 -6.36 4.21
CA ARG A 34 6.30 -5.31 3.20
C ARG A 34 4.98 -4.60 2.92
N SER A 35 3.87 -5.34 2.84
CA SER A 35 2.54 -4.76 2.71
C SER A 35 2.18 -3.87 3.88
N MET A 36 2.52 -4.29 5.10
CA MET A 36 2.27 -3.51 6.31
C MET A 36 3.08 -2.21 6.30
N MET A 37 4.35 -2.28 5.89
CA MET A 37 5.20 -1.09 5.76
C MET A 37 4.64 -0.11 4.72
N ASN A 38 4.21 -0.63 3.58
CA ASN A 38 3.63 0.19 2.53
C ASN A 38 2.36 0.91 3.01
N LEU A 39 1.50 0.20 3.72
CA LEU A 39 0.29 0.81 4.26
C LEU A 39 0.62 1.96 5.20
N ALA A 40 1.58 1.77 6.10
CA ALA A 40 1.99 2.83 7.01
C ALA A 40 2.48 4.07 6.27
N MET A 41 3.33 3.89 5.26
CA MET A 41 3.88 4.99 4.49
C MET A 41 2.80 5.70 3.65
N ILE A 42 1.99 4.93 2.94
CA ILE A 42 0.94 5.45 2.06
C ILE A 42 -0.14 6.16 2.87
N GLY A 43 -0.53 5.57 4.00
CA GLY A 43 -1.49 6.19 4.91
C GLY A 43 -0.97 7.49 5.49
N ALA A 44 0.30 7.51 5.90
CA ALA A 44 0.93 8.72 6.42
C ALA A 44 0.98 9.85 5.38
N LEU A 45 1.24 9.50 4.12
CA LEU A 45 1.31 10.47 3.03
C LEU A 45 -0.07 10.93 2.53
N GLY A 46 -1.14 10.29 2.97
CA GLY A 46 -2.50 10.66 2.57
C GLY A 46 -2.85 10.28 1.15
N LYS A 47 -2.16 9.29 0.56
CA LYS A 47 -2.43 8.81 -0.80
C LYS A 47 -3.57 7.79 -0.77
N MET A 48 -4.79 8.28 -0.68
CA MET A 48 -5.94 7.44 -0.36
C MET A 48 -6.33 6.45 -1.46
N HIS A 49 -6.13 6.81 -2.73
CA HIS A 49 -6.36 5.87 -3.83
C HIS A 49 -5.38 4.67 -3.72
N GLU A 50 -4.11 4.97 -3.49
CA GLU A 50 -3.08 3.95 -3.30
C GLU A 50 -3.33 3.14 -2.02
N TRP A 51 -3.76 3.80 -0.95
CA TRP A 51 -4.11 3.13 0.30
C TRP A 51 -5.16 2.04 0.06
N GLU A 52 -6.22 2.36 -0.68
CA GLU A 52 -7.28 1.40 -0.96
C GLU A 52 -6.77 0.19 -1.74
N LEU A 53 -5.96 0.44 -2.78
CA LEU A 53 -5.36 -0.63 -3.57
C LEU A 53 -4.44 -1.51 -2.73
N HIS A 54 -3.62 -0.89 -1.89
CA HIS A 54 -2.67 -1.62 -1.05
C HIS A 54 -3.34 -2.33 0.11
N CYS A 55 -4.49 -1.86 0.60
CA CYS A 55 -5.30 -2.61 1.55
C CYS A 55 -5.74 -3.94 0.96
N ARG A 56 -6.23 -3.93 -0.28
CA ARG A 56 -6.63 -5.17 -0.96
C ARG A 56 -5.45 -6.11 -1.13
N GLY A 57 -4.31 -5.59 -1.55
CA GLY A 57 -3.09 -6.38 -1.70
C GLY A 57 -2.58 -6.94 -0.37
N ALA A 58 -2.64 -6.13 0.68
CA ALA A 58 -2.21 -6.54 2.02
C ALA A 58 -3.04 -7.72 2.55
N ILE A 59 -4.34 -7.68 2.37
CA ILE A 59 -5.23 -8.77 2.77
C ILE A 59 -4.85 -10.05 2.04
N LYS A 60 -4.57 -9.97 0.75
CA LYS A 60 -4.12 -11.12 -0.04
C LYS A 60 -2.79 -11.67 0.45
N ASN A 61 -1.93 -10.81 0.97
CA ASN A 61 -0.62 -11.20 1.50
C ASN A 61 -0.69 -11.64 2.98
N GLY A 62 -1.89 -11.74 3.53
CA GLY A 62 -2.09 -12.31 4.85
C GLY A 62 -2.15 -11.31 6.00
N VAL A 63 -2.20 -10.01 5.71
CA VAL A 63 -2.40 -9.00 6.75
C VAL A 63 -3.81 -9.15 7.32
N THR A 64 -3.89 -9.31 8.64
CA THR A 64 -5.16 -9.54 9.32
C THR A 64 -5.87 -8.21 9.61
N ARG A 65 -7.16 -8.32 9.92
CA ARG A 65 -7.97 -7.19 10.35
C ARG A 65 -7.35 -6.48 11.56
N ASP A 66 -6.88 -7.25 12.54
CA ASP A 66 -6.25 -6.69 13.74
C ASP A 66 -4.94 -5.98 13.43
N GLU A 67 -4.15 -6.54 12.52
CA GLU A 67 -2.91 -5.90 12.09
C GLU A 67 -3.19 -4.59 11.34
N LEU A 68 -4.20 -4.60 10.49
CA LEU A 68 -4.62 -3.39 9.77
C LEU A 68 -5.08 -2.31 10.74
N ARG A 69 -5.88 -2.68 11.74
CA ARG A 69 -6.31 -1.77 12.80
C ARG A 69 -5.11 -1.19 13.54
N ALA A 70 -4.14 -2.02 13.88
CA ALA A 70 -2.93 -1.57 14.57
C ALA A 70 -2.13 -0.56 13.74
N ILE A 71 -2.02 -0.79 12.44
CA ILE A 71 -1.36 0.15 11.51
C ILE A 71 -2.06 1.50 11.54
N ILE A 72 -3.38 1.50 11.47
CA ILE A 72 -4.16 2.73 11.51
C ILE A 72 -3.96 3.48 12.83
N HIS A 73 -3.89 2.76 13.95
CA HIS A 73 -3.59 3.36 15.25
C HIS A 73 -2.24 4.08 15.25
N VAL A 74 -1.22 3.44 14.68
CA VAL A 74 0.12 4.04 14.58
C VAL A 74 0.09 5.30 13.72
N ILE A 75 -0.64 5.26 12.61
CA ILE A 75 -0.83 6.45 11.77
C ILE A 75 -1.48 7.58 12.58
N GLY A 76 -2.48 7.25 13.39
CA GLY A 76 -3.14 8.23 14.24
C GLY A 76 -2.21 8.86 15.27
N ILE A 77 -1.32 8.07 15.85
CA ILE A 77 -0.36 8.55 16.85
C ILE A 77 0.66 9.51 16.23
N TYR A 78 1.21 9.17 15.08
CA TYR A 78 2.33 9.90 14.48
C TYR A 78 1.93 10.91 13.41
N CYS A 79 0.76 10.74 12.78
CA CYS A 79 0.33 11.56 11.64
C CYS A 79 -0.98 12.29 11.90
N GLY A 80 -1.61 12.06 13.04
CA GLY A 80 -2.84 12.73 13.42
C GLY A 80 -4.09 11.91 13.20
N VAL A 81 -5.05 12.09 14.08
CA VAL A 81 -6.33 11.36 14.08
C VAL A 81 -7.13 11.58 12.79
N PRO A 82 -7.21 12.81 12.23
CA PRO A 82 -7.96 12.98 10.99
C PRO A 82 -7.49 12.08 9.85
N GLN A 83 -6.17 11.91 9.68
CA GLN A 83 -5.64 11.04 8.66
C GLN A 83 -5.94 9.57 8.97
N ALA A 84 -5.82 9.17 10.22
CA ALA A 84 -6.18 7.82 10.63
C ALA A 84 -7.65 7.51 10.36
N MET A 85 -8.54 8.48 10.56
CA MET A 85 -9.96 8.30 10.28
C MET A 85 -10.25 8.11 8.79
N GLU A 86 -9.52 8.80 7.92
CA GLU A 86 -9.63 8.57 6.47
C GLU A 86 -9.17 7.16 6.11
N CYS A 87 -8.04 6.74 6.65
CA CYS A 87 -7.53 5.39 6.45
C CYS A 87 -8.53 4.33 6.94
N PHE A 88 -9.12 4.57 8.10
CA PHE A 88 -10.11 3.67 8.68
C PHE A 88 -11.34 3.53 7.78
N ARG A 89 -11.90 4.64 7.31
CA ARG A 89 -13.07 4.59 6.43
C ARG A 89 -12.80 3.82 5.16
N SER A 90 -11.66 4.05 4.54
CA SER A 90 -11.27 3.35 3.32
C SER A 90 -11.00 1.86 3.58
N ALA A 91 -10.30 1.53 4.66
CA ALA A 91 -10.02 0.14 5.03
C ALA A 91 -11.30 -0.62 5.32
N ARG A 92 -12.24 0.00 6.02
CA ARG A 92 -13.55 -0.58 6.32
C ARG A 92 -14.30 -0.94 5.04
N LYS A 93 -14.30 -0.03 4.07
CA LYS A 93 -14.91 -0.28 2.76
C LYS A 93 -14.30 -1.49 2.09
N VAL A 94 -12.98 -1.61 2.09
CA VAL A 94 -12.28 -2.75 1.50
C VAL A 94 -12.65 -4.04 2.22
N LEU A 95 -12.71 -4.03 3.54
CA LEU A 95 -13.08 -5.22 4.33
C LEU A 95 -14.52 -5.65 4.04
N GLU A 96 -15.43 -4.69 3.90
CA GLU A 96 -16.82 -4.98 3.54
C GLU A 96 -16.91 -5.64 2.16
N GLU A 97 -16.12 -5.18 1.20
CA GLU A 97 -16.03 -5.80 -0.14
C GLU A 97 -15.53 -7.24 -0.05
N GLN A 98 -14.68 -7.56 0.91
CA GLN A 98 -14.12 -8.90 1.09
C GLN A 98 -15.06 -9.84 1.86
N GLY A 99 -16.21 -9.36 2.29
CA GLY A 99 -17.18 -10.16 3.04
C GLY A 99 -16.93 -10.18 4.54
N ASP A 100 -16.11 -9.29 5.02
CA ASP A 100 -15.87 -9.12 6.45
C ASP A 100 -16.83 -8.08 7.01
#